data_af30626dedce98c40267b7946ecce9a7
#
_entry.id   af30626dedce98c40267b7946ecce9a7
#
_cell.length_a   1.000
_cell.length_b   1.000
_cell.length_c   1.000
_cell.angle_alpha   90.00
_cell.angle_beta   90.00
_cell.angle_gamma   90.00
#
_symmetry.space_group_name_H-M   'P 1'
#
loop_
_entity.id
_entity.type
_entity.pdbx_description
1 polymer ?
#
loop_
_entity_poly.entity_id
_entity_poly.type
_entity_poly.pdbx_seq_one_letter_code
_entity_poly.pdbx_strand_id
1 'polypeptide(L)'
;MTKEEELMGFLHEKVFDPILNSKDVPANIKSGVNLTIGRMNRLSAEKMLQYFWSALATDNSIKFSKKMKTEGLTRFEDVMEEFRDRFNDSWLKQKDT
;
A
#
# COMPACT_ATOMS: atom_id res chain seq x y z
N MET A 1 0.81 -15.21 12.49
CA MET A 1 0.92 -13.90 11.84
C MET A 1 -0.35 -13.10 12.11
N THR A 2 -0.21 -11.86 12.57
CA THR A 2 -1.37 -10.99 12.77
C THR A 2 -1.89 -10.43 11.46
N LYS A 3 -3.12 -9.89 11.47
CA LYS A 3 -3.67 -9.23 10.30
C LYS A 3 -2.82 -8.03 9.88
N GLU A 4 -2.33 -7.29 10.87
CA GLU A 4 -1.46 -6.14 10.63
C GLU A 4 -0.18 -6.56 9.92
N GLU A 5 0.46 -7.63 10.36
CA GLU A 5 1.67 -8.16 9.74
C GLU A 5 1.42 -8.64 8.31
N GLU A 6 0.31 -9.34 8.09
CA GLU A 6 -0.05 -9.85 6.77
C GLU A 6 -0.31 -8.70 5.79
N LEU A 7 -1.08 -7.70 6.24
CA LEU A 7 -1.40 -6.53 5.42
C LEU A 7 -0.14 -5.71 5.08
N MET A 8 0.67 -5.41 6.07
CA MET A 8 1.90 -4.64 5.87
C MET A 8 2.91 -5.41 5.02
N GLY A 9 2.99 -6.71 5.20
CA GLY A 9 3.86 -7.56 4.38
C GLY A 9 3.47 -7.50 2.90
N PHE A 10 2.19 -7.57 2.60
CA PHE A 10 1.69 -7.43 1.23
C PHE A 10 2.05 -6.06 0.65
N LEU A 11 1.79 -4.99 1.40
CA LEU A 11 2.05 -3.64 0.93
C LEU A 11 3.55 -3.39 0.72
N HIS A 12 4.41 -3.90 1.61
CA HIS A 12 5.86 -3.82 1.42
C HIS A 12 6.29 -4.52 0.14
N GLU A 13 5.85 -5.75 -0.05
CA GLU A 13 6.26 -6.54 -1.22
C GLU A 13 5.77 -5.93 -2.52
N LYS A 14 4.52 -5.49 -2.57
CA LYS A 14 3.87 -5.09 -3.83
C LYS A 14 3.91 -3.59 -4.10
N VAL A 15 4.02 -2.77 -3.07
CA VAL A 15 3.90 -1.32 -3.21
C VAL A 15 5.13 -0.59 -2.68
N PHE A 16 5.42 -0.72 -1.39
CA PHE A 16 6.41 0.13 -0.73
C PHE A 16 7.85 -0.17 -1.16
N ASP A 17 8.27 -1.44 -1.12
CA ASP A 17 9.64 -1.81 -1.45
C ASP A 17 10.00 -1.52 -2.91
N PRO A 18 9.14 -1.81 -3.90
CA PRO A 18 9.42 -1.42 -5.28
C PRO A 18 9.63 0.09 -5.44
N ILE A 19 8.86 0.90 -4.73
CA ILE A 19 9.00 2.36 -4.76
C ILE A 19 10.31 2.78 -4.12
N LEU A 20 10.58 2.29 -2.91
CA LEU A 20 11.76 2.70 -2.14
C LEU A 20 13.07 2.27 -2.80
N ASN A 21 13.06 1.16 -3.54
CA ASN A 21 14.23 0.63 -4.23
C ASN A 21 14.42 1.19 -5.63
N SER A 22 13.45 1.95 -6.15
CA SER A 22 13.54 2.53 -7.48
C SER A 22 14.46 3.75 -7.49
N LYS A 23 15.36 3.82 -8.46
CA LYS A 23 16.23 4.98 -8.67
C LYS A 23 15.49 6.14 -9.31
N ASP A 24 14.38 5.86 -9.98
CA ASP A 24 13.64 6.86 -10.76
C ASP A 24 12.58 7.58 -9.95
N VAL A 25 12.28 7.11 -8.74
CA VAL A 25 11.29 7.73 -7.87
C VAL A 25 11.94 8.89 -7.11
N PRO A 26 11.36 10.11 -7.16
CA PRO A 26 11.89 11.26 -6.43
C PRO A 26 11.95 11.05 -4.91
N ALA A 27 12.91 11.70 -4.26
CA ALA A 27 13.13 11.57 -2.82
C ALA A 27 11.92 12.00 -1.99
N ASN A 28 11.17 13.01 -2.44
CA ASN A 28 9.98 13.48 -1.74
C ASN A 28 8.88 12.41 -1.71
N ILE A 29 8.77 11.61 -2.76
CA ILE A 29 7.80 10.51 -2.81
C ILE A 29 8.25 9.38 -1.88
N LYS A 30 9.55 9.06 -1.88
CA LYS A 30 10.10 8.06 -0.97
C LYS A 30 9.90 8.47 0.50
N SER A 31 10.09 9.75 0.81
CA SER A 31 9.82 10.28 2.15
C SER A 31 8.35 10.13 2.54
N GLY A 32 7.44 10.42 1.60
CA GLY A 32 6.00 10.23 1.81
C GLY A 32 5.64 8.76 2.07
N VAL A 33 6.26 7.83 1.33
CA VAL A 33 6.06 6.39 1.55
C VAL A 33 6.54 5.98 2.94
N ASN A 34 7.73 6.41 3.34
CA ASN A 34 8.26 6.11 4.68
C ASN A 34 7.37 6.66 5.79
N LEU A 35 6.83 7.86 5.61
CA LEU A 35 5.90 8.45 6.56
C LEU A 35 4.61 7.64 6.65
N THR A 36 4.08 7.20 5.52
CA THR A 36 2.90 6.35 5.45
C THR A 36 3.12 5.03 6.18
N ILE A 37 4.25 4.38 5.94
CA ILE A 37 4.63 3.14 6.63
C ILE A 37 4.64 3.35 8.15
N GLY A 38 5.28 4.41 8.61
CA GLY A 38 5.37 4.73 10.04
C GLY A 38 4.01 4.97 10.67
N ARG A 39 3.10 5.64 9.96
CA ARG A 39 1.75 5.87 10.44
C ARG A 39 0.93 4.60 10.48
N MET A 40 0.99 3.80 9.42
CA MET A 40 0.23 2.54 9.33
C MET A 40 0.66 1.53 10.39
N ASN A 41 1.94 1.48 10.72
CA ASN A 41 2.45 0.55 11.73
C ASN A 41 1.83 0.76 13.13
N ARG A 42 1.20 1.90 13.36
CA ARG A 42 0.55 2.22 14.63
C ARG A 42 -0.95 1.95 14.63
N LEU A 43 -1.50 1.50 13.52
CA LEU A 43 -2.92 1.31 13.35
C LEU A 43 -3.31 -0.15 13.45
N SER A 44 -4.57 -0.42 13.81
CA SER A 44 -5.15 -1.76 13.67
C SER A 44 -5.38 -2.06 12.19
N ALA A 45 -5.60 -3.34 11.86
CA ALA A 45 -5.84 -3.75 10.49
C ALA A 45 -6.99 -2.98 9.83
N GLU A 46 -8.10 -2.79 10.54
CA GLU A 46 -9.23 -2.05 10.03
C GLU A 46 -8.86 -0.60 9.70
N LYS A 47 -8.15 0.06 10.60
CA LYS A 47 -7.71 1.44 10.39
C LYS A 47 -6.64 1.55 9.32
N MET A 48 -5.77 0.54 9.17
CA MET A 48 -4.81 0.46 8.07
C MET A 48 -5.52 0.47 6.72
N LEU A 49 -6.58 -0.34 6.57
CA LEU A 49 -7.37 -0.38 5.35
C LEU A 49 -8.01 0.97 5.06
N GLN A 50 -8.64 1.59 6.06
CA GLN A 50 -9.26 2.90 5.91
C GLN A 50 -8.25 3.97 5.50
N TYR A 51 -7.10 3.99 6.16
CA TYR A 51 -6.03 4.94 5.86
C TYR A 51 -5.52 4.78 4.44
N PHE A 52 -5.26 3.55 4.04
CA PHE A 52 -4.73 3.25 2.70
C PHE A 52 -5.71 3.66 1.61
N TRP A 53 -6.99 3.32 1.73
CA TRP A 53 -8.00 3.72 0.76
C TRP A 53 -8.18 5.24 0.71
N SER A 54 -8.13 5.92 1.85
CA SER A 54 -8.21 7.37 1.90
C SER A 54 -7.02 8.02 1.18
N ALA A 55 -5.83 7.49 1.38
CA ALA A 55 -4.62 7.99 0.70
C ALA A 55 -4.70 7.80 -0.82
N LEU A 56 -5.27 6.68 -1.28
CA LEU A 56 -5.43 6.39 -2.71
C LEU A 56 -6.45 7.30 -3.39
N ALA A 57 -7.37 7.88 -2.63
CA ALA A 57 -8.39 8.77 -3.18
C ALA A 57 -7.85 10.18 -3.50
N THR A 58 -6.57 10.46 -3.20
CA THR A 58 -5.98 11.76 -3.48
C THR A 58 -5.49 11.86 -4.93
N ASP A 59 -5.50 13.08 -5.49
CA ASP A 59 -5.02 13.33 -6.85
C ASP A 59 -3.56 12.97 -7.03
N ASN A 60 -2.74 13.18 -6.00
CA ASN A 60 -1.32 12.83 -6.03
C ASN A 60 -1.09 11.33 -6.20
N SER A 61 -1.93 10.52 -5.58
CA SER A 61 -1.86 9.07 -5.71
C SER A 61 -2.21 8.62 -7.13
N ILE A 62 -3.18 9.26 -7.78
CA ILE A 62 -3.55 8.96 -9.16
C ILE A 62 -2.38 9.29 -10.10
N LYS A 63 -1.77 10.45 -9.96
CA LYS A 63 -0.60 10.85 -10.74
C LYS A 63 0.57 9.90 -10.53
N PHE A 64 0.79 9.51 -9.30
CA PHE A 64 1.85 8.59 -8.94
C PHE A 64 1.63 7.19 -9.55
N SER A 65 0.41 6.69 -9.52
CA SER A 65 0.05 5.42 -10.16
C SER A 65 0.35 5.43 -11.65
N LYS A 66 0.01 6.51 -12.33
CA LYS A 66 0.30 6.67 -13.77
C LYS A 66 1.80 6.65 -14.03
N LYS A 67 2.58 7.33 -13.20
CA LYS A 67 4.03 7.37 -13.33
C LYS A 67 4.64 5.99 -13.14
N MET A 68 4.24 5.26 -12.11
CA MET A 68 4.71 3.90 -11.86
C MET A 68 4.40 2.97 -13.03
N LYS A 69 3.21 3.08 -13.60
CA LYS A 69 2.79 2.30 -14.74
C LYS A 69 3.67 2.58 -15.96
N THR A 70 3.98 3.85 -16.21
CA THR A 70 4.84 4.30 -17.31
C THR A 70 6.26 3.76 -17.17
N GLU A 71 6.77 3.71 -15.95
CA GLU A 71 8.13 3.22 -15.67
C GLU A 71 8.21 1.68 -15.56
N GLY A 72 7.08 0.98 -15.68
CA GLY A 72 7.04 -0.48 -15.66
C GLY A 72 7.35 -1.11 -14.32
N LEU A 73 7.30 -0.32 -13.22
CA LEU A 73 7.66 -0.78 -11.90
C LEU A 73 6.60 -1.68 -11.27
N THR A 74 5.33 -1.38 -11.50
CA THR A 74 4.21 -2.17 -10.98
C THR A 74 2.96 -1.82 -11.76
N ARG A 75 2.13 -2.82 -12.05
CA ARG A 75 0.77 -2.56 -12.49
C ARG A 75 -0.06 -2.23 -11.27
N PHE A 76 -0.10 -0.97 -10.92
CA PHE A 76 -0.74 -0.51 -9.70
C PHE A 76 -2.21 -0.90 -9.62
N GLU A 77 -2.90 -0.89 -10.74
CA GLU A 77 -4.31 -1.29 -10.82
C GLU A 77 -4.49 -2.77 -10.46
N ASP A 78 -3.61 -3.63 -10.97
CA ASP A 78 -3.63 -5.06 -10.68
C ASP A 78 -3.35 -5.32 -9.20
N VAL A 79 -2.39 -4.57 -8.63
CA VAL A 79 -2.06 -4.66 -7.21
C VAL A 79 -3.26 -4.24 -6.35
N MET A 80 -3.96 -3.18 -6.74
CA MET A 80 -5.13 -2.71 -6.02
C MET A 80 -6.29 -3.70 -6.10
N GLU A 81 -6.47 -4.34 -7.24
CA GLU A 81 -7.49 -5.38 -7.40
C GLU A 81 -7.18 -6.58 -6.52
N GLU A 82 -5.93 -7.05 -6.53
CA GLU A 82 -5.48 -8.13 -5.65
C GLU A 82 -5.64 -7.76 -4.18
N PHE A 83 -5.30 -6.53 -3.81
CA PHE A 83 -5.46 -6.03 -2.45
C PHE A 83 -6.92 -6.05 -2.02
N ARG A 84 -7.83 -5.59 -2.88
CA ARG A 84 -9.27 -5.58 -2.60
C ARG A 84 -9.82 -6.99 -2.42
N ASP A 85 -9.41 -7.91 -3.28
CA ASP A 85 -9.88 -9.29 -3.22
C ASP A 85 -9.35 -10.02 -1.98
N ARG A 86 -8.10 -9.75 -1.60
CA ARG A 86 -7.46 -10.43 -0.50
C ARG A 86 -7.83 -9.85 0.87
N PHE A 87 -7.91 -8.52 0.97
CA PHE A 87 -8.16 -7.81 2.23
C PHE A 87 -9.59 -7.23 2.27
N ASN A 88 -10.56 -8.09 2.11
CA ASN A 88 -11.98 -7.74 2.16
C ASN A 88 -12.55 -7.88 3.58
N ASP A 89 -13.86 -7.61 3.73
CA ASP A 89 -14.53 -7.69 5.03
C ASP A 89 -14.46 -9.10 5.63
N SER A 90 -14.55 -10.13 4.79
CA SER A 90 -14.44 -11.51 5.26
C SER A 90 -13.08 -11.80 5.88
N TRP A 91 -12.01 -11.31 5.24
CA TRP A 91 -10.66 -11.42 5.78
C TRP A 91 -10.55 -10.69 7.12
N LEU A 92 -11.10 -9.47 7.19
CA LEU A 92 -11.02 -8.65 8.39
C LEU A 92 -11.72 -9.30 9.58
N LYS A 93 -12.79 -10.04 9.34
CA LYS A 93 -13.56 -10.72 10.38
C LYS A 93 -12.97 -12.06 10.81
N GLN A 94 -11.99 -12.59 10.09
CA GLN A 94 -11.32 -13.83 10.47
C GLN A 94 -10.53 -13.62 11.75
N LYS A 95 -10.48 -14.68 12.58
CA LYS A 95 -9.65 -14.62 13.80
C LYS A 95 -8.17 -14.75 13.44
N ASP A 96 -7.35 -14.00 14.12
CA ASP A 96 -5.90 -14.18 14.04
C ASP A 96 -5.52 -15.55 14.61
N THR A 97 -4.68 -16.25 13.89
CA THR A 97 -4.19 -17.56 14.32
C THR A 97 -2.75 -17.45 14.78
#